data_d53e62bd1eed35240c03aab10a3cf3a8
#
_entry.id   d53e62bd1eed35240c03aab10a3cf3a8
#
_cell.length_a   1.000
_cell.length_b   1.000
_cell.length_c   1.000
_cell.angle_alpha   90.00
_cell.angle_beta   90.00
_cell.angle_gamma   90.00
#
_symmetry.space_group_name_H-M   'P 1'
#
loop_
_entity.id
_entity.type
_entity.pdbx_description
1 polymer ?
#
loop_
_entity_poly.entity_id
_entity_poly.type
_entity_poly.pdbx_seq_one_letter_code
_entity_poly.pdbx_strand_id
1 'polypeptide(L)'
;MKKFLTCFAISIITLITACNTPPSREAAGGGADGSEPTIVVSSVPDSLGLDSFYVKYVDVNGLPLVSSWRVPDSAFVAAHRTLYAMTCMLKTEVLQAMIQAKARVAIMARYEGTTDLPEHHYLINDTSLNWDLRARGLGGTVEEPLTSCAEENVLAYQIDKYHAEDILIHEFAHAIHCIGLMIAEPEFDSRLKQLYENAKASGILDGTYRITDHMEYFAEAVQDWFNVNAEMPHPDGKHNWCNTREELRDYDPDLYALLSEYFPETDMQISKHQKINNCHKP
;
A
#
# COMPACT_ATOMS: atom_id res chain seq x y z
N MET A 1 0.35 27.43 60.39
CA MET A 1 1.11 28.60 59.93
C MET A 1 2.59 28.26 59.88
N LYS A 2 3.15 27.94 58.73
CA LYS A 2 4.58 28.03 58.46
C LYS A 2 4.72 28.19 56.93
N LYS A 3 5.18 29.34 56.51
CA LYS A 3 5.51 29.68 55.11
C LYS A 3 6.85 29.01 54.77
N PHE A 4 6.91 28.28 53.68
CA PHE A 4 8.20 27.85 53.08
C PHE A 4 8.42 28.68 51.78
N LEU A 5 9.47 29.44 51.83
CA LEU A 5 10.07 30.17 50.70
C LEU A 5 10.81 29.17 49.82
N THR A 6 10.51 29.12 48.54
CA THR A 6 11.30 28.33 47.59
C THR A 6 12.07 29.25 46.66
N CYS A 7 13.40 29.16 46.76
CA CYS A 7 14.34 29.82 45.89
C CYS A 7 14.23 29.30 44.43
N PHE A 8 14.13 30.25 43.49
CA PHE A 8 14.34 30.01 42.06
C PHE A 8 15.81 30.06 41.74
N ALA A 9 16.37 28.94 41.30
CA ALA A 9 17.68 28.89 40.67
C ALA A 9 17.48 28.97 39.15
N ILE A 10 17.93 30.07 38.54
CA ILE A 10 17.95 30.27 37.09
C ILE A 10 19.23 29.62 36.57
N SER A 11 19.10 28.48 35.90
CA SER A 11 20.18 27.89 35.10
C SER A 11 20.11 28.43 33.69
N ILE A 12 21.13 29.21 33.32
CA ILE A 12 21.36 29.67 31.96
C ILE A 12 21.91 28.50 31.16
N ILE A 13 21.10 27.93 30.27
CA ILE A 13 21.57 26.96 29.27
C ILE A 13 21.96 27.72 28.02
N THR A 14 23.26 27.76 27.75
CA THR A 14 23.85 28.27 26.50
C THR A 14 23.45 27.32 25.35
N LEU A 15 22.58 27.75 24.46
CA LEU A 15 22.30 27.07 23.22
C LEU A 15 23.51 27.20 22.28
N ILE A 16 24.21 26.11 22.06
CA ILE A 16 25.11 25.95 20.93
C ILE A 16 24.27 25.55 19.74
N THR A 17 23.99 26.50 18.86
CA THR A 17 23.38 26.24 17.55
C THR A 17 24.41 25.53 16.65
N ALA A 18 24.39 24.22 16.64
CA ALA A 18 25.01 23.47 15.56
C ALA A 18 24.04 23.50 14.36
N CYS A 19 24.40 24.24 13.31
CA CYS A 19 23.76 24.13 12.01
C CYS A 19 24.02 22.73 11.44
N ASN A 20 23.10 21.79 11.71
CA ASN A 20 23.01 20.58 10.91
C ASN A 20 22.15 20.91 9.69
N THR A 21 22.78 21.20 8.59
CA THR A 21 22.19 21.15 7.26
C THR A 21 21.86 19.68 7.01
N PRO A 22 20.59 19.32 6.73
CA PRO A 22 20.27 17.96 6.31
C PRO A 22 21.03 17.67 5.00
N PRO A 23 21.52 16.43 4.78
CA PRO A 23 22.14 16.08 3.52
C PRO A 23 21.12 16.33 2.41
N SER A 24 21.50 17.15 1.44
CA SER A 24 20.75 17.34 0.21
C SER A 24 20.51 15.95 -0.38
N ARG A 25 19.21 15.58 -0.55
CA ARG A 25 18.81 14.46 -1.39
C ARG A 25 19.41 14.72 -2.76
N GLU A 26 20.51 14.07 -3.10
CA GLU A 26 20.91 13.92 -4.49
C GLU A 26 19.73 13.19 -5.17
N ALA A 27 19.00 13.94 -5.98
CA ALA A 27 18.12 13.34 -6.95
C ALA A 27 19.01 12.39 -7.75
N ALA A 28 18.72 11.10 -7.69
CA ALA A 28 19.34 10.12 -8.53
C ALA A 28 19.25 10.66 -9.95
N GLY A 29 20.41 11.05 -10.50
CA GLY A 29 20.52 11.71 -11.79
C GLY A 29 19.87 10.83 -12.84
N GLY A 30 18.71 11.26 -13.34
CA GLY A 30 18.12 10.70 -14.53
C GLY A 30 19.12 10.82 -15.65
N GLY A 31 19.70 9.70 -16.08
CA GLY A 31 20.49 9.64 -17.28
C GLY A 31 19.64 10.11 -18.45
N ALA A 32 20.21 10.96 -19.30
CA ALA A 32 19.57 11.54 -20.49
C ALA A 32 19.30 10.49 -21.62
N ASP A 33 19.21 9.22 -21.26
CA ASP A 33 19.02 8.06 -22.18
C ASP A 33 17.70 7.36 -21.96
N GLY A 34 16.68 7.91 -21.42
CA GLY A 34 15.32 7.30 -21.42
C GLY A 34 15.21 5.81 -20.99
N SER A 35 16.28 5.18 -20.51
CA SER A 35 16.26 3.82 -19.99
C SER A 35 15.73 3.84 -18.55
N GLU A 36 14.66 3.07 -18.29
CA GLU A 36 14.16 2.86 -16.93
C GLU A 36 15.30 2.32 -16.04
N PRO A 37 15.36 2.72 -14.76
CA PRO A 37 16.37 2.21 -13.84
C PRO A 37 16.26 0.68 -13.74
N THR A 38 17.39 0.00 -13.92
CA THR A 38 17.45 -1.46 -13.80
C THR A 38 17.21 -1.85 -12.35
N ILE A 39 16.11 -2.54 -12.09
CA ILE A 39 15.79 -3.08 -10.77
C ILE A 39 16.57 -4.38 -10.59
N VAL A 40 17.45 -4.41 -9.59
CA VAL A 40 18.30 -5.57 -9.29
C VAL A 40 17.75 -6.31 -8.08
N VAL A 41 17.32 -7.55 -8.28
CA VAL A 41 16.92 -8.45 -7.19
C VAL A 41 18.19 -8.99 -6.52
N SER A 42 18.28 -8.82 -5.21
CA SER A 42 19.43 -9.25 -4.38
C SER A 42 19.00 -10.22 -3.28
N SER A 43 19.95 -10.71 -2.51
CA SER A 43 19.67 -11.42 -1.27
C SER A 43 19.14 -10.45 -0.20
N VAL A 44 18.31 -10.97 0.71
CA VAL A 44 17.81 -10.21 1.86
C VAL A 44 18.99 -9.78 2.75
N PRO A 45 19.14 -8.50 3.09
CA PRO A 45 20.16 -8.03 4.04
C PRO A 45 19.93 -8.61 5.44
N ASP A 46 20.99 -9.14 6.07
CA ASP A 46 20.95 -9.67 7.45
C ASP A 46 20.43 -8.65 8.46
N SER A 47 20.67 -7.35 8.22
CA SER A 47 20.21 -6.25 9.09
C SER A 47 18.70 -6.12 9.20
N LEU A 48 17.92 -6.69 8.27
CA LEU A 48 16.47 -6.70 8.33
C LEU A 48 15.94 -7.73 9.33
N GLY A 49 16.73 -8.77 9.67
CA GLY A 49 16.35 -9.80 10.65
C GLY A 49 15.09 -10.58 10.27
N LEU A 50 14.82 -10.75 8.98
CA LEU A 50 13.65 -11.48 8.48
C LEU A 50 13.86 -13.00 8.58
N ASP A 51 12.74 -13.74 8.50
CA ASP A 51 12.79 -15.20 8.47
C ASP A 51 13.57 -15.70 7.23
N SER A 52 14.22 -16.84 7.37
CA SER A 52 15.01 -17.49 6.31
C SER A 52 14.18 -17.94 5.09
N PHE A 53 12.87 -17.92 5.19
CA PHE A 53 11.96 -18.09 4.07
C PHE A 53 12.19 -17.04 2.98
N TYR A 54 12.50 -15.80 3.39
CA TYR A 54 12.77 -14.69 2.49
C TYR A 54 14.22 -14.70 2.03
N VAL A 55 14.44 -14.93 0.74
CA VAL A 55 15.78 -14.99 0.15
C VAL A 55 16.00 -13.97 -0.97
N LYS A 56 14.93 -13.37 -1.48
CA LYS A 56 14.97 -12.32 -2.51
C LYS A 56 14.49 -10.99 -1.95
N TYR A 57 15.13 -9.91 -2.39
CA TYR A 57 14.91 -8.57 -1.86
C TYR A 57 15.11 -7.49 -2.92
N VAL A 58 14.26 -6.47 -2.87
CA VAL A 58 14.42 -5.17 -3.52
C VAL A 58 13.99 -4.09 -2.53
N ASP A 59 14.69 -2.97 -2.49
CA ASP A 59 14.26 -1.77 -1.75
C ASP A 59 13.28 -0.94 -2.59
N VAL A 60 12.20 -0.48 -1.98
CA VAL A 60 11.25 0.46 -2.58
C VAL A 60 11.06 1.65 -1.64
N ASN A 61 11.84 2.72 -1.85
CA ASN A 61 11.78 3.93 -1.01
C ASN A 61 12.00 3.65 0.49
N GLY A 62 12.84 2.66 0.84
CA GLY A 62 13.11 2.24 2.22
C GLY A 62 12.17 1.15 2.75
N LEU A 63 11.22 0.68 1.94
CA LEU A 63 10.34 -0.43 2.28
C LEU A 63 10.85 -1.73 1.61
N PRO A 64 11.07 -2.81 2.37
CA PRO A 64 11.47 -4.10 1.83
C PRO A 64 10.37 -4.75 0.98
N LEU A 65 10.70 -5.10 -0.26
CA LEU A 65 9.95 -6.03 -1.09
C LEU A 65 10.70 -7.36 -1.08
N VAL A 66 10.06 -8.43 -0.60
CA VAL A 66 10.70 -9.72 -0.33
C VAL A 66 9.92 -10.91 -0.86
N SER A 67 10.58 -12.05 -1.03
CA SER A 67 9.90 -13.31 -1.34
C SER A 67 10.79 -14.53 -1.06
N SER A 68 10.18 -15.72 -1.19
CA SER A 68 10.90 -16.97 -1.32
C SER A 68 11.70 -17.03 -2.63
N TRP A 69 12.54 -18.04 -2.76
CA TRP A 69 13.30 -18.30 -3.99
C TRP A 69 12.43 -18.63 -5.22
N ARG A 70 11.16 -19.02 -5.01
CA ARG A 70 10.24 -19.51 -6.05
C ARG A 70 9.66 -18.40 -6.92
N VAL A 71 9.60 -17.18 -6.42
CA VAL A 71 9.04 -16.02 -7.15
C VAL A 71 10.02 -15.57 -8.22
N PRO A 72 9.60 -15.39 -9.48
CA PRO A 72 10.48 -14.91 -10.54
C PRO A 72 10.85 -13.44 -10.35
N ASP A 73 12.03 -13.04 -10.81
CA ASP A 73 12.52 -11.65 -10.69
C ASP A 73 11.62 -10.64 -11.43
N SER A 74 10.91 -11.08 -12.47
CA SER A 74 9.92 -10.26 -13.17
C SER A 74 8.79 -9.79 -12.26
N ALA A 75 8.40 -10.56 -11.24
CA ALA A 75 7.41 -10.14 -10.26
C ALA A 75 7.93 -9.00 -9.38
N PHE A 76 9.22 -9.01 -9.03
CA PHE A 76 9.85 -7.91 -8.32
C PHE A 76 9.87 -6.62 -9.15
N VAL A 77 10.18 -6.72 -10.45
CA VAL A 77 10.17 -5.55 -11.34
C VAL A 77 8.76 -4.95 -11.44
N ALA A 78 7.74 -5.79 -11.60
CA ALA A 78 6.35 -5.33 -11.68
C ALA A 78 5.88 -4.72 -10.36
N ALA A 79 6.07 -5.43 -9.24
CA ALA A 79 5.67 -4.96 -7.92
C ALA A 79 6.42 -3.69 -7.49
N HIS A 80 7.73 -3.58 -7.79
CA HIS A 80 8.50 -2.38 -7.51
C HIS A 80 7.89 -1.14 -8.19
N ARG A 81 7.51 -1.24 -9.46
CA ARG A 81 6.88 -0.14 -10.19
C ARG A 81 5.57 0.30 -9.54
N THR A 82 4.73 -0.67 -9.18
CA THR A 82 3.47 -0.42 -8.47
C THR A 82 3.71 0.28 -7.14
N LEU A 83 4.55 -0.28 -6.28
CA LEU A 83 4.85 0.25 -4.96
C LEU A 83 5.55 1.62 -5.02
N TYR A 84 6.45 1.83 -5.98
CA TYR A 84 7.09 3.12 -6.21
C TYR A 84 6.06 4.20 -6.55
N ALA A 85 5.10 3.89 -7.45
CA ALA A 85 4.02 4.81 -7.80
C ALA A 85 3.17 5.19 -6.58
N MET A 86 2.85 4.21 -5.73
CA MET A 86 2.04 4.44 -4.54
C MET A 86 2.79 5.21 -3.44
N THR A 87 4.13 5.24 -3.47
CA THR A 87 4.94 5.83 -2.39
C THR A 87 5.69 7.10 -2.79
N CYS A 88 5.85 7.38 -4.08
CA CYS A 88 6.72 8.47 -4.55
C CYS A 88 6.24 9.88 -4.18
N MET A 89 4.94 10.07 -3.93
CA MET A 89 4.35 11.33 -3.50
C MET A 89 3.96 11.36 -2.02
N LEU A 90 4.09 10.24 -1.30
CA LEU A 90 3.80 10.25 0.13
C LEU A 90 4.70 11.25 0.86
N LYS A 91 4.11 11.99 1.79
CA LYS A 91 4.85 12.88 2.68
C LYS A 91 5.94 12.10 3.41
N THR A 92 7.07 12.76 3.65
CA THR A 92 8.22 12.12 4.32
C THR A 92 7.83 11.47 5.65
N GLU A 93 6.96 12.12 6.42
CA GLU A 93 6.49 11.66 7.73
C GLU A 93 5.68 10.35 7.61
N VAL A 94 4.84 10.22 6.58
CA VAL A 94 4.05 9.02 6.30
C VAL A 94 4.97 7.84 5.96
N LEU A 95 5.90 8.05 5.03
CA LEU A 95 6.85 7.02 4.64
C LEU A 95 7.76 6.60 5.81
N GLN A 96 8.22 7.58 6.62
CA GLN A 96 9.02 7.30 7.80
C GLN A 96 8.25 6.52 8.86
N ALA A 97 6.95 6.80 9.06
CA ALA A 97 6.11 6.02 9.96
C ALA A 97 6.04 4.56 9.52
N MET A 98 5.85 4.30 8.22
CA MET A 98 5.85 2.93 7.66
C MET A 98 7.20 2.23 7.87
N ILE A 99 8.32 2.91 7.58
CA ILE A 99 9.67 2.36 7.76
C ILE A 99 9.95 2.04 9.24
N GLN A 100 9.60 2.94 10.16
CA GLN A 100 9.80 2.73 11.60
C GLN A 100 8.94 1.59 12.15
N ALA A 101 7.73 1.41 11.62
CA ALA A 101 6.86 0.28 11.93
C ALA A 101 7.33 -1.03 11.25
N LYS A 102 8.42 -1.00 10.47
CA LYS A 102 8.96 -2.15 9.72
C LYS A 102 7.96 -2.71 8.68
N ALA A 103 7.16 -1.82 8.09
CA ALA A 103 6.28 -2.20 7.00
C ALA A 103 7.09 -2.79 5.84
N ARG A 104 6.59 -3.88 5.28
CA ARG A 104 7.21 -4.61 4.18
C ARG A 104 6.16 -5.26 3.29
N VAL A 105 6.57 -5.64 2.10
CA VAL A 105 5.71 -6.33 1.13
C VAL A 105 6.30 -7.69 0.80
N ALA A 106 5.49 -8.75 0.84
CA ALA A 106 5.89 -10.08 0.40
C ALA A 106 5.10 -10.53 -0.84
N ILE A 107 5.80 -11.03 -1.84
CA ILE A 107 5.17 -11.73 -2.96
C ILE A 107 5.17 -13.22 -2.66
N MET A 108 3.99 -13.84 -2.68
CA MET A 108 3.83 -15.30 -2.62
C MET A 108 3.98 -15.89 -4.01
N ALA A 109 4.71 -16.98 -4.14
CA ALA A 109 4.72 -17.74 -5.40
C ALA A 109 3.32 -18.33 -5.67
N ARG A 110 2.99 -18.56 -6.94
CA ARG A 110 1.69 -19.12 -7.35
C ARG A 110 1.34 -20.46 -6.72
N TYR A 111 2.32 -21.18 -6.20
CA TYR A 111 2.18 -22.47 -5.51
C TYR A 111 2.31 -22.35 -4.00
N GLU A 112 2.46 -21.13 -3.49
CA GLU A 112 2.48 -20.83 -2.06
C GLU A 112 1.12 -20.28 -1.65
N GLY A 113 0.67 -20.65 -0.47
CA GLY A 113 -0.52 -20.10 0.17
C GLY A 113 -0.19 -18.94 1.11
N THR A 114 -1.20 -18.28 1.59
CA THR A 114 -1.06 -17.23 2.62
C THR A 114 -0.38 -17.77 3.88
N THR A 115 -0.68 -19.02 4.26
CA THR A 115 -0.13 -19.65 5.46
C THR A 115 1.33 -20.12 5.31
N ASP A 116 1.90 -20.09 4.11
CA ASP A 116 3.34 -20.36 3.89
C ASP A 116 4.21 -19.17 4.29
N LEU A 117 3.64 -17.96 4.35
CA LEU A 117 4.37 -16.78 4.84
C LEU A 117 4.59 -16.90 6.35
N PRO A 118 5.83 -16.70 6.85
CA PRO A 118 6.16 -16.87 8.27
C PRO A 118 5.25 -16.09 9.21
N GLU A 119 4.92 -14.86 8.85
CA GLU A 119 4.08 -13.96 9.64
C GLU A 119 2.62 -14.44 9.70
N HIS A 120 2.14 -15.09 8.65
CA HIS A 120 0.76 -15.57 8.54
C HIS A 120 0.61 -17.06 8.88
N HIS A 121 1.71 -17.74 9.25
CA HIS A 121 1.68 -19.18 9.50
C HIS A 121 0.69 -19.60 10.61
N TYR A 122 0.42 -18.70 11.58
CA TYR A 122 -0.56 -18.95 12.63
C TYR A 122 -2.00 -19.16 12.10
N LEU A 123 -2.32 -18.64 10.91
CA LEU A 123 -3.64 -18.77 10.28
C LEU A 123 -3.99 -20.23 9.92
N ILE A 124 -3.00 -21.12 9.90
CA ILE A 124 -3.22 -22.58 9.69
C ILE A 124 -4.09 -23.18 10.82
N ASN A 125 -4.11 -22.53 11.99
CA ASN A 125 -4.89 -22.97 13.15
C ASN A 125 -6.35 -22.46 13.11
N ASP A 126 -6.68 -21.56 12.20
CA ASP A 126 -8.06 -21.11 11.99
C ASP A 126 -8.82 -22.13 11.16
N THR A 127 -9.57 -23.01 11.85
CA THR A 127 -10.36 -24.07 11.21
C THR A 127 -11.67 -23.57 10.57
N SER A 128 -12.02 -22.29 10.75
CA SER A 128 -13.23 -21.69 10.17
C SER A 128 -13.06 -21.34 8.70
N LEU A 129 -11.82 -21.08 8.26
CA LEU A 129 -11.50 -20.70 6.89
C LEU A 129 -10.28 -21.48 6.38
N ASN A 130 -10.27 -21.74 5.08
CA ASN A 130 -9.03 -22.11 4.39
C ASN A 130 -8.41 -20.83 3.81
N TRP A 131 -7.45 -20.27 4.53
CA TRP A 131 -6.82 -18.99 4.19
C TRP A 131 -6.11 -19.03 2.85
N ASP A 132 -5.49 -20.13 2.46
CA ASP A 132 -4.79 -20.28 1.18
C ASP A 132 -5.74 -20.24 -0.03
N LEU A 133 -7.00 -20.65 0.18
CA LEU A 133 -8.05 -20.52 -0.83
C LEU A 133 -8.78 -19.18 -0.75
N ARG A 134 -8.91 -18.60 0.47
CA ARG A 134 -9.68 -17.37 0.71
C ARG A 134 -8.94 -16.13 0.28
N ALA A 135 -7.65 -16.03 0.59
CA ALA A 135 -6.88 -14.83 0.38
C ALA A 135 -5.64 -15.09 -0.49
N ARG A 136 -5.44 -14.23 -1.49
CA ARG A 136 -4.21 -14.17 -2.31
C ARG A 136 -3.48 -12.85 -2.12
N GLY A 137 -3.87 -12.11 -1.09
CA GLY A 137 -3.26 -10.91 -0.55
C GLY A 137 -3.85 -10.62 0.81
N LEU A 138 -3.12 -9.94 1.67
CA LEU A 138 -3.54 -9.39 2.97
C LEU A 138 -2.84 -8.05 3.19
N GLY A 139 -3.61 -7.06 3.65
CA GLY A 139 -3.11 -5.73 4.00
C GLY A 139 -2.32 -5.73 5.30
N GLY A 140 -1.25 -4.93 5.35
CA GLY A 140 -0.46 -4.75 6.56
C GLY A 140 -1.16 -3.89 7.61
N THR A 141 -0.97 -4.24 8.88
CA THR A 141 -1.42 -3.47 10.05
C THR A 141 -0.24 -3.08 10.93
N VAL A 142 -0.45 -2.28 11.96
CA VAL A 142 0.62 -1.93 12.92
C VAL A 142 1.12 -3.16 13.67
N GLU A 143 0.21 -4.08 14.02
CA GLU A 143 0.53 -5.32 14.72
C GLU A 143 1.24 -6.33 13.82
N GLU A 144 0.88 -6.36 12.54
CA GLU A 144 1.47 -7.24 11.53
C GLU A 144 1.78 -6.44 10.26
N PRO A 145 2.94 -5.75 10.22
CA PRO A 145 3.27 -4.79 9.18
C PRO A 145 3.76 -5.46 7.88
N LEU A 146 3.09 -6.53 7.49
CA LEU A 146 3.32 -7.27 6.26
C LEU A 146 2.13 -7.12 5.32
N THR A 147 2.33 -6.48 4.18
CA THR A 147 1.43 -6.61 3.04
C THR A 147 1.84 -7.82 2.21
N SER A 148 0.91 -8.65 1.82
CA SER A 148 1.19 -9.77 0.92
C SER A 148 0.37 -9.69 -0.37
N CYS A 149 0.90 -10.25 -1.45
CA CYS A 149 0.19 -10.44 -2.72
C CYS A 149 0.77 -11.63 -3.48
N ALA A 150 -0.03 -12.31 -4.27
CA ALA A 150 0.41 -13.45 -5.06
C ALA A 150 1.00 -13.05 -6.41
N GLU A 151 2.02 -13.82 -6.86
CA GLU A 151 2.71 -13.54 -8.13
C GLU A 151 1.78 -13.60 -9.35
N GLU A 152 0.73 -14.47 -9.30
CA GLU A 152 -0.23 -14.57 -10.41
C GLU A 152 -1.02 -13.28 -10.62
N ASN A 153 -1.33 -12.53 -9.54
CA ASN A 153 -1.96 -11.22 -9.66
C ASN A 153 -0.95 -10.17 -10.11
N VAL A 154 0.25 -10.12 -9.50
CA VAL A 154 1.32 -9.19 -9.86
C VAL A 154 1.72 -9.32 -11.34
N LEU A 155 1.72 -10.54 -11.89
CA LEU A 155 2.13 -10.83 -13.27
C LEU A 155 0.96 -11.08 -14.24
N ALA A 156 -0.28 -10.92 -13.77
CA ALA A 156 -1.51 -11.14 -14.54
C ALA A 156 -1.55 -12.52 -15.23
N TYR A 157 -1.27 -13.59 -14.48
CA TYR A 157 -1.40 -14.94 -15.01
C TYR A 157 -2.87 -15.31 -15.24
N GLN A 158 -3.15 -16.17 -16.22
CA GLN A 158 -4.50 -16.64 -16.51
C GLN A 158 -5.18 -17.39 -15.36
N ILE A 159 -4.40 -17.91 -14.41
CA ILE A 159 -4.90 -18.60 -13.21
C ILE A 159 -5.33 -17.64 -12.10
N ASP A 160 -5.04 -16.34 -12.25
CA ASP A 160 -5.41 -15.34 -11.28
C ASP A 160 -6.94 -15.19 -11.20
N LYS A 161 -7.51 -15.45 -10.04
CA LYS A 161 -8.96 -15.30 -9.81
C LYS A 161 -9.41 -13.84 -9.68
N TYR A 162 -8.47 -12.92 -9.48
CA TYR A 162 -8.68 -11.47 -9.40
C TYR A 162 -8.13 -10.76 -10.63
N HIS A 163 -8.20 -11.39 -11.79
CA HIS A 163 -7.57 -10.93 -13.03
C HIS A 163 -8.01 -9.53 -13.52
N ALA A 164 -9.12 -9.01 -13.02
CA ALA A 164 -9.62 -7.66 -13.34
C ALA A 164 -9.18 -6.59 -12.32
N GLU A 165 -8.51 -7.00 -11.23
CA GLU A 165 -8.13 -6.12 -10.13
C GLU A 165 -6.63 -6.20 -9.84
N ASP A 166 -6.02 -5.12 -9.34
CA ASP A 166 -4.67 -5.17 -8.77
C ASP A 166 -4.74 -5.30 -7.25
N ILE A 167 -4.59 -6.54 -6.78
CA ILE A 167 -4.65 -6.87 -5.36
C ILE A 167 -3.45 -6.27 -4.59
N LEU A 168 -2.28 -6.13 -5.22
CA LEU A 168 -1.15 -5.49 -4.57
C LEU A 168 -1.46 -4.03 -4.22
N ILE A 169 -2.14 -3.29 -5.12
CA ILE A 169 -2.55 -1.91 -4.85
C ILE A 169 -3.56 -1.86 -3.72
N HIS A 170 -4.55 -2.74 -3.72
CA HIS A 170 -5.57 -2.82 -2.69
C HIS A 170 -4.95 -3.07 -1.30
N GLU A 171 -4.17 -4.13 -1.16
CA GLU A 171 -3.59 -4.53 0.12
C GLU A 171 -2.52 -3.54 0.62
N PHE A 172 -1.76 -2.94 -0.30
CA PHE A 172 -0.78 -1.93 0.10
C PHE A 172 -1.43 -0.59 0.46
N ALA A 173 -2.62 -0.27 -0.08
CA ALA A 173 -3.41 0.87 0.36
C ALA A 173 -3.82 0.74 1.84
N HIS A 174 -4.19 -0.46 2.30
CA HIS A 174 -4.42 -0.71 3.73
C HIS A 174 -3.17 -0.41 4.57
N ALA A 175 -1.98 -0.83 4.13
CA ALA A 175 -0.74 -0.54 4.85
C ALA A 175 -0.42 0.97 4.87
N ILE A 176 -0.61 1.68 3.75
CA ILE A 176 -0.45 3.15 3.71
C ILE A 176 -1.41 3.81 4.70
N HIS A 177 -2.68 3.38 4.73
CA HIS A 177 -3.68 3.91 5.67
C HIS A 177 -3.31 3.58 7.12
N CYS A 178 -3.23 2.28 7.47
CA CYS A 178 -3.13 1.84 8.86
C CYS A 178 -1.76 2.11 9.49
N ILE A 179 -0.67 1.99 8.71
CA ILE A 179 0.70 2.11 9.24
C ILE A 179 1.27 3.49 8.94
N GLY A 180 0.97 4.07 7.78
CA GLY A 180 1.50 5.36 7.38
C GLY A 180 0.67 6.53 7.88
N LEU A 181 -0.52 6.69 7.32
CA LEU A 181 -1.36 7.88 7.50
C LEU A 181 -1.92 7.99 8.92
N MET A 182 -2.43 6.91 9.52
CA MET A 182 -2.96 6.96 10.88
C MET A 182 -1.91 7.33 11.92
N ILE A 183 -0.63 6.98 11.69
CA ILE A 183 0.47 7.31 12.61
C ILE A 183 0.97 8.73 12.37
N ALA A 184 1.18 9.11 11.11
CA ALA A 184 1.78 10.40 10.76
C ALA A 184 0.77 11.56 10.77
N GLU A 185 -0.50 11.29 10.50
CA GLU A 185 -1.57 12.27 10.38
C GLU A 185 -2.79 11.84 11.20
N PRO A 186 -2.83 12.13 12.51
CA PRO A 186 -3.88 11.64 13.43
C PRO A 186 -5.31 11.97 13.01
N GLU A 187 -5.52 13.05 12.26
CA GLU A 187 -6.85 13.45 11.75
C GLU A 187 -7.28 12.71 10.47
N PHE A 188 -6.36 11.99 9.82
CA PHE A 188 -6.66 11.33 8.55
C PHE A 188 -7.80 10.32 8.67
N ASP A 189 -7.71 9.41 9.65
CA ASP A 189 -8.68 8.34 9.82
C ASP A 189 -10.09 8.89 10.17
N SER A 190 -10.17 9.92 11.00
CA SER A 190 -11.45 10.57 11.31
C SER A 190 -12.04 11.28 10.10
N ARG A 191 -11.21 11.91 9.26
CA ARG A 191 -11.62 12.52 8.00
C ARG A 191 -12.13 11.47 7.03
N LEU A 192 -11.41 10.37 6.85
CA LEU A 192 -11.81 9.26 5.98
C LEU A 192 -13.12 8.62 6.44
N LYS A 193 -13.29 8.38 7.74
CA LYS A 193 -14.56 7.88 8.32
C LYS A 193 -15.73 8.81 8.02
N GLN A 194 -15.54 10.12 8.12
CA GLN A 194 -16.60 11.07 7.82
C GLN A 194 -17.01 11.01 6.33
N LEU A 195 -16.03 10.88 5.40
CA LEU A 195 -16.32 10.71 3.98
C LEU A 195 -17.08 9.40 3.73
N TYR A 196 -16.62 8.31 4.32
CA TYR A 196 -17.30 7.01 4.23
C TYR A 196 -18.76 7.07 4.72
N GLU A 197 -19.01 7.67 5.88
CA GLU A 197 -20.38 7.78 6.41
C GLU A 197 -21.27 8.67 5.50
N ASN A 198 -20.73 9.74 4.93
CA ASN A 198 -21.44 10.57 3.97
C ASN A 198 -21.79 9.81 2.68
N ALA A 199 -20.81 9.10 2.11
CA ALA A 199 -20.98 8.28 0.92
C ALA A 199 -22.00 7.15 1.15
N LYS A 200 -21.93 6.49 2.30
CA LYS A 200 -22.89 5.46 2.72
C LYS A 200 -24.30 6.01 2.87
N ALA A 201 -24.45 7.17 3.53
CA ALA A 201 -25.74 7.82 3.72
C ALA A 201 -26.38 8.30 2.40
N SER A 202 -25.58 8.63 1.40
CA SER A 202 -26.05 8.99 0.06
C SER A 202 -26.51 7.81 -0.78
N GLY A 203 -26.16 6.57 -0.38
CA GLY A 203 -26.49 5.32 -1.08
C GLY A 203 -25.54 4.99 -2.24
N ILE A 204 -24.49 5.77 -2.51
CA ILE A 204 -23.57 5.48 -3.62
C ILE A 204 -22.76 4.21 -3.39
N LEU A 205 -22.60 3.75 -2.16
CA LEU A 205 -21.87 2.52 -1.82
C LEU A 205 -22.74 1.26 -1.89
N ASP A 206 -24.05 1.38 -2.11
CA ASP A 206 -24.98 0.27 -2.06
C ASP A 206 -24.62 -0.83 -3.09
N GLY A 207 -24.53 -2.07 -2.60
CA GLY A 207 -24.21 -3.22 -3.43
C GLY A 207 -22.76 -3.30 -3.92
N THR A 208 -21.82 -2.58 -3.26
CA THR A 208 -20.38 -2.65 -3.51
C THR A 208 -19.62 -3.14 -2.29
N TYR A 209 -18.37 -3.58 -2.47
CA TYR A 209 -17.50 -3.99 -1.37
C TYR A 209 -17.05 -2.81 -0.50
N ARG A 210 -17.02 -1.59 -1.07
CA ARG A 210 -16.72 -0.33 -0.39
C ARG A 210 -17.63 -0.04 0.80
N ILE A 211 -18.85 -0.61 0.85
CA ILE A 211 -19.81 -0.41 1.95
C ILE A 211 -19.41 -1.16 3.24
N THR A 212 -18.43 -2.06 3.17
CA THR A 212 -18.00 -2.91 4.29
C THR A 212 -17.54 -2.06 5.47
N ASP A 213 -16.54 -1.23 5.25
CA ASP A 213 -16.02 -0.25 6.20
C ASP A 213 -15.19 0.82 5.48
N HIS A 214 -14.69 1.81 6.25
CA HIS A 214 -13.93 2.94 5.70
C HIS A 214 -12.54 2.52 5.18
N MET A 215 -11.98 1.38 5.60
CA MET A 215 -10.69 0.89 5.11
C MET A 215 -10.84 0.28 3.72
N GLU A 216 -11.90 -0.52 3.52
CA GLU A 216 -12.24 -1.05 2.19
C GLU A 216 -12.68 0.07 1.23
N TYR A 217 -13.42 1.05 1.72
CA TYR A 217 -13.79 2.24 0.95
C TYR A 217 -12.55 2.98 0.43
N PHE A 218 -11.51 3.13 1.25
CA PHE A 218 -10.23 3.73 0.85
C PHE A 218 -9.47 2.84 -0.15
N ALA A 219 -9.30 1.55 0.15
CA ALA A 219 -8.51 0.64 -0.68
C ALA A 219 -9.09 0.45 -2.09
N GLU A 220 -10.41 0.29 -2.19
CA GLU A 220 -11.14 0.23 -3.47
C GLU A 220 -10.97 1.52 -4.29
N ALA A 221 -11.05 2.69 -3.63
CA ALA A 221 -10.86 3.95 -4.31
C ALA A 221 -9.40 4.17 -4.76
N VAL A 222 -8.42 3.63 -4.05
CA VAL A 222 -7.02 3.65 -4.50
C VAL A 222 -6.83 2.77 -5.74
N GLN A 223 -7.55 1.64 -5.87
CA GLN A 223 -7.56 0.88 -7.12
C GLN A 223 -8.17 1.68 -8.28
N ASP A 224 -9.27 2.43 -8.06
CA ASP A 224 -9.83 3.32 -9.08
C ASP A 224 -8.84 4.42 -9.46
N TRP A 225 -8.18 5.03 -8.46
CA TRP A 225 -7.19 6.08 -8.68
C TRP A 225 -6.08 5.66 -9.66
N PHE A 226 -5.65 4.41 -9.57
CA PHE A 226 -4.63 3.83 -10.45
C PHE A 226 -5.21 3.14 -11.70
N ASN A 227 -6.54 3.19 -11.92
CA ASN A 227 -7.26 2.57 -13.05
C ASN A 227 -7.09 1.04 -13.12
N VAL A 228 -7.16 0.39 -11.98
CA VAL A 228 -6.88 -1.06 -11.84
C VAL A 228 -7.94 -1.82 -11.04
N ASN A 229 -9.13 -1.25 -10.90
CA ASN A 229 -10.27 -1.92 -10.30
C ASN A 229 -11.13 -2.60 -11.37
N ALA A 230 -11.96 -3.56 -10.95
CA ALA A 230 -12.89 -4.23 -11.85
C ALA A 230 -14.11 -3.36 -12.15
N GLU A 231 -14.56 -3.37 -13.40
CA GLU A 231 -15.78 -2.69 -13.85
C GLU A 231 -16.96 -3.66 -13.87
N MET A 232 -18.09 -3.20 -13.30
CA MET A 232 -19.38 -3.86 -13.46
C MET A 232 -20.45 -2.82 -13.79
N PRO A 233 -21.27 -3.03 -14.84
CA PRO A 233 -22.28 -2.02 -15.26
C PRO A 233 -23.31 -1.70 -14.17
N HIS A 234 -23.55 -2.66 -13.28
CA HIS A 234 -24.43 -2.54 -12.12
C HIS A 234 -23.74 -3.16 -10.89
N PRO A 235 -24.05 -2.69 -9.68
CA PRO A 235 -23.51 -3.28 -8.45
C PRO A 235 -23.79 -4.78 -8.37
N ASP A 236 -22.73 -5.58 -8.16
CA ASP A 236 -22.77 -7.04 -8.11
C ASP A 236 -22.49 -7.62 -6.71
N GLY A 237 -22.42 -6.76 -5.71
CA GLY A 237 -22.03 -7.09 -4.34
C GLY A 237 -20.56 -6.82 -4.04
N LYS A 238 -19.77 -6.46 -5.07
CA LYS A 238 -18.35 -6.06 -4.94
C LYS A 238 -18.07 -4.79 -5.71
N HIS A 239 -18.28 -4.79 -7.02
CA HIS A 239 -17.92 -3.72 -7.93
C HIS A 239 -19.16 -3.04 -8.52
N ASN A 240 -18.95 -1.88 -9.14
CA ASN A 240 -19.91 -1.16 -9.93
C ASN A 240 -19.21 -0.53 -11.16
N TRP A 241 -19.81 0.48 -11.77
CA TRP A 241 -19.28 1.14 -12.96
C TRP A 241 -18.04 2.02 -12.68
N CYS A 242 -17.78 2.40 -11.40
CA CYS A 242 -16.65 3.23 -11.03
C CYS A 242 -15.41 2.37 -10.83
N ASN A 243 -14.45 2.43 -11.77
CA ASN A 243 -13.21 1.67 -11.73
C ASN A 243 -11.99 2.45 -12.24
N THR A 244 -12.18 3.74 -12.58
CA THR A 244 -11.11 4.62 -13.04
C THR A 244 -11.05 5.90 -12.20
N ARG A 245 -9.89 6.57 -12.23
CA ARG A 245 -9.70 7.87 -11.56
C ARG A 245 -10.68 8.93 -12.08
N GLU A 246 -10.96 8.94 -13.37
CA GLU A 246 -11.91 9.88 -13.97
C GLU A 246 -13.33 9.64 -13.47
N GLU A 247 -13.75 8.39 -13.41
CA GLU A 247 -15.05 8.00 -12.88
C GLU A 247 -15.15 8.25 -11.37
N LEU A 248 -14.07 7.99 -10.60
CA LEU A 248 -14.03 8.28 -9.17
C LEU A 248 -14.29 9.76 -8.88
N ARG A 249 -13.76 10.66 -9.70
CA ARG A 249 -13.99 12.11 -9.56
C ARG A 249 -15.49 12.47 -9.66
N ASP A 250 -16.22 11.77 -10.52
CA ASP A 250 -17.65 12.01 -10.73
C ASP A 250 -18.51 11.21 -9.72
N TYR A 251 -18.02 10.05 -9.29
CA TYR A 251 -18.70 9.15 -8.36
C TYR A 251 -18.61 9.63 -6.91
N ASP A 252 -17.42 10.01 -6.46
CA ASP A 252 -17.14 10.48 -5.11
C ASP A 252 -16.05 11.57 -5.12
N PRO A 253 -16.46 12.83 -5.43
CA PRO A 253 -15.51 13.94 -5.56
C PRO A 253 -14.75 14.27 -4.27
N ASP A 254 -15.33 14.01 -3.10
CA ASP A 254 -14.69 14.28 -1.83
C ASP A 254 -13.57 13.26 -1.54
N LEU A 255 -13.82 11.98 -1.84
CA LEU A 255 -12.79 10.93 -1.75
C LEU A 255 -11.71 11.14 -2.80
N TYR A 256 -12.08 11.50 -4.05
CA TYR A 256 -11.12 11.88 -5.08
C TYR A 256 -10.18 13.00 -4.60
N ALA A 257 -10.73 14.05 -4.00
CA ALA A 257 -9.95 15.16 -3.46
C ALA A 257 -8.99 14.71 -2.35
N LEU A 258 -9.43 13.80 -1.46
CA LEU A 258 -8.58 13.21 -0.44
C LEU A 258 -7.40 12.45 -1.06
N LEU A 259 -7.66 11.57 -2.03
CA LEU A 259 -6.60 10.75 -2.66
C LEU A 259 -5.58 11.60 -3.43
N SER A 260 -6.01 12.72 -4.03
CA SER A 260 -5.12 13.63 -4.76
C SER A 260 -4.03 14.27 -3.88
N GLU A 261 -4.20 14.26 -2.56
CA GLU A 261 -3.19 14.76 -1.60
C GLU A 261 -2.01 13.79 -1.44
N TYR A 262 -2.18 12.51 -1.79
CA TYR A 262 -1.22 11.43 -1.47
C TYR A 262 -0.69 10.70 -2.69
N PHE A 263 -1.44 10.64 -3.79
CA PHE A 263 -1.08 9.83 -4.94
C PHE A 263 -0.89 10.66 -6.22
N PRO A 264 0.09 10.28 -7.08
CA PRO A 264 0.32 10.98 -8.34
C PRO A 264 -0.84 10.78 -9.32
N GLU A 265 -1.20 11.81 -10.06
CA GLU A 265 -2.08 11.71 -11.24
C GLU A 265 -1.32 11.17 -12.46
N THR A 266 -0.40 10.26 -12.27
CA THR A 266 0.31 9.67 -13.40
C THR A 266 -0.58 8.60 -14.02
N ASP A 267 -0.65 8.61 -15.35
CA ASP A 267 -1.10 7.47 -16.14
C ASP A 267 -0.01 6.37 -16.06
N MET A 268 0.22 5.90 -14.87
CA MET A 268 1.00 4.68 -14.72
C MET A 268 0.12 3.55 -15.22
N GLN A 269 0.18 3.40 -16.54
CA GLN A 269 -0.36 2.27 -17.24
C GLN A 269 0.34 1.03 -16.69
N ILE A 270 -0.29 0.46 -15.69
CA ILE A 270 0.10 -0.86 -15.22
C ILE A 270 -0.27 -1.77 -16.38
N SER A 271 0.75 -2.08 -17.18
CA SER A 271 0.62 -2.69 -18.52
C SER A 271 -0.17 -4.00 -18.54
N LYS A 272 -0.36 -4.63 -17.36
CA LYS A 272 -1.15 -5.85 -17.21
C LYS A 272 -2.66 -5.60 -17.36
N HIS A 273 -3.19 -4.49 -16.81
CA HIS A 273 -4.63 -4.21 -16.83
C HIS A 273 -5.10 -3.64 -18.17
N GLN A 274 -4.27 -2.90 -18.89
CA GLN A 274 -4.60 -2.46 -20.23
C GLN A 274 -4.80 -3.60 -21.23
N LYS A 275 -4.05 -4.69 -21.09
CA LYS A 275 -4.22 -5.87 -21.96
C LYS A 275 -5.55 -6.58 -21.69
N ILE A 276 -6.01 -6.62 -20.44
CA ILE A 276 -7.25 -7.27 -20.03
C ILE A 276 -8.45 -6.43 -20.47
N ASN A 277 -8.45 -5.13 -20.21
CA ASN A 277 -9.53 -4.22 -20.60
C ASN A 277 -9.69 -4.09 -22.12
N ASN A 278 -8.60 -4.21 -22.91
CA ASN A 278 -8.65 -4.24 -24.37
C ASN A 278 -9.19 -5.56 -24.96
N CYS A 279 -9.20 -6.66 -24.18
CA CYS A 279 -9.75 -7.94 -24.64
C CYS A 279 -11.28 -8.03 -24.51
N HIS A 280 -11.93 -7.10 -23.78
CA HIS A 280 -13.38 -7.09 -23.55
C HIS A 280 -14.13 -5.97 -24.26
N LYS A 281 -13.47 -5.17 -25.09
CA LYS A 281 -14.18 -4.27 -26.00
C LYS A 281 -14.63 -5.04 -27.23
N PRO A 282 -15.95 -5.16 -27.50
CA PRO A 282 -16.49 -5.80 -28.69
C PRO A 282 -16.07 -5.09 -29.97
#